data_5873961b095bf9b1c6098a6c0dc82535
#
_entry.id   5873961b095bf9b1c6098a6c0dc82535
#
_cell.length_a   1.000
_cell.length_b   1.000
_cell.length_c   1.000
_cell.angle_alpha   90.00
_cell.angle_beta   90.00
_cell.angle_gamma   90.00
#
_symmetry.space_group_name_H-M   'P 1'
#
loop_
_entity.id
_entity.type
_entity.pdbx_description
1 polymer ?
#
loop_
_entity_poly.entity_id
_entity_poly.type
_entity_poly.pdbx_seq_one_letter_code
_entity_poly.pdbx_strand_id
1 'polypeptide(L)'
;MVVETASEVTTKAQEGVLELLLINHPLDCPVCDKGGECPLQNQAMSNGRGESRFEGVKRTFPKPINISAQVLLDRERCVLCARCTRFS
;
A
#
# COMPACT_ATOMS: atom_id res chain seq x y z
N MET A 1 -5.37 29.33 -3.54
CA MET A 1 -4.58 28.11 -3.83
C MET A 1 -5.02 27.54 -5.17
N VAL A 2 -4.08 27.22 -6.03
CA VAL A 2 -4.37 26.57 -7.31
C VAL A 2 -3.95 25.09 -7.19
N VAL A 3 -4.85 24.18 -7.50
CA VAL A 3 -4.61 22.75 -7.41
C VAL A 3 -4.79 22.10 -8.78
N GLU A 4 -3.82 21.33 -9.20
CA GLU A 4 -3.87 20.58 -10.45
C GLU A 4 -3.73 19.07 -10.15
N THR A 5 -4.61 18.28 -10.74
CA THR A 5 -4.64 16.82 -10.49
C THR A 5 -4.18 16.00 -11.68
N ALA A 6 -3.93 16.64 -12.82
CA ALA A 6 -3.58 15.95 -14.06
C ALA A 6 -2.34 16.53 -14.75
N SER A 7 -1.55 17.35 -14.07
CA SER A 7 -0.32 17.92 -14.65
C SER A 7 0.77 16.83 -14.70
N GLU A 8 1.82 17.08 -15.47
CA GLU A 8 2.97 16.18 -15.57
C GLU A 8 3.65 15.99 -14.23
N VAL A 9 3.79 17.09 -13.46
CA VAL A 9 4.37 17.03 -12.10
C VAL A 9 3.52 16.17 -11.18
N THR A 10 2.20 16.32 -11.23
CA THR A 10 1.26 15.53 -10.45
C THR A 10 1.37 14.06 -10.79
N THR A 11 1.43 13.71 -12.07
CA THR A 11 1.55 12.33 -12.53
C THR A 11 2.82 11.67 -12.00
N LYS A 12 3.94 12.37 -12.06
CA LYS A 12 5.22 11.86 -11.54
C LYS A 12 5.17 11.69 -10.03
N ALA A 13 4.54 12.62 -9.33
CA ALA A 13 4.40 12.55 -7.87
C ALA A 13 3.56 11.34 -7.45
N GLN A 14 2.44 11.10 -8.12
CA GLN A 14 1.58 9.94 -7.85
C GLN A 14 2.33 8.63 -8.09
N GLU A 15 3.05 8.53 -9.19
CA GLU A 15 3.84 7.36 -9.52
C GLU A 15 4.91 7.10 -8.47
N GLY A 16 5.60 8.15 -8.03
CA GLY A 16 6.63 8.06 -6.99
C GLY A 16 6.09 7.64 -5.63
N VAL A 17 4.94 8.18 -5.22
CA VAL A 17 4.29 7.80 -3.96
C VAL A 17 3.87 6.34 -3.98
N LEU A 18 3.29 5.88 -5.08
CA LEU A 18 2.91 4.48 -5.22
C LEU A 18 4.13 3.57 -5.19
N GLU A 19 5.22 3.96 -5.83
CA GLU A 19 6.46 3.20 -5.78
C GLU A 19 6.96 3.06 -4.34
N LEU A 20 6.94 4.14 -3.55
CA LEU A 20 7.34 4.11 -2.14
C LEU A 20 6.46 3.16 -1.33
N LEU A 21 5.16 3.18 -1.55
CA LEU A 21 4.22 2.29 -0.86
C LEU A 21 4.46 0.82 -1.22
N LEU A 22 4.82 0.55 -2.47
CA LEU A 22 4.96 -0.82 -2.96
C LEU A 22 6.33 -1.44 -2.68
N ILE A 23 7.37 -0.63 -2.43
CA ILE A 23 8.74 -1.15 -2.23
C ILE A 23 8.78 -2.25 -1.18
N ASN A 24 8.15 -2.03 -0.03
CA ASN A 24 8.15 -2.99 1.08
C ASN A 24 6.83 -3.73 1.25
N HIS A 25 5.85 -3.45 0.41
CA HIS A 25 4.57 -4.12 0.49
C HIS A 25 4.69 -5.57 0.05
N PRO A 26 4.18 -6.56 0.81
CA PRO A 26 4.36 -7.96 0.46
C PRO A 26 3.54 -8.36 -0.75
N LEU A 27 4.01 -9.39 -1.46
CA LEU A 27 3.31 -9.96 -2.61
C LEU A 27 2.25 -10.96 -2.15
N ASP A 28 1.37 -10.53 -1.26
CA ASP A 28 0.37 -11.36 -0.60
C ASP A 28 -1.03 -11.24 -1.19
N CYS A 29 -1.20 -10.52 -2.29
CA CYS A 29 -2.54 -10.26 -2.85
C CYS A 29 -3.40 -11.52 -2.98
N PRO A 30 -2.88 -12.65 -3.46
CA PRO A 30 -3.71 -13.85 -3.57
C PRO A 30 -4.22 -14.41 -2.25
N VAL A 31 -3.56 -14.09 -1.15
CA VAL A 31 -3.94 -14.56 0.20
C VAL A 31 -4.33 -13.42 1.13
N CYS A 32 -4.44 -12.21 0.61
CA CYS A 32 -4.82 -11.04 1.39
C CYS A 32 -6.34 -10.87 1.36
N ASP A 33 -6.92 -10.67 2.52
CA ASP A 33 -8.38 -10.50 2.64
C ASP A 33 -8.90 -9.26 1.89
N LYS A 34 -8.04 -8.27 1.64
CA LYS A 34 -8.40 -7.06 0.89
C LYS A 34 -8.18 -7.19 -0.62
N GLY A 35 -7.58 -8.29 -1.06
CA GLY A 35 -7.32 -8.52 -2.49
C GLY A 35 -8.60 -8.43 -3.31
N GLY A 36 -8.55 -7.76 -4.45
CA GLY A 36 -9.70 -7.58 -5.34
C GLY A 36 -10.54 -6.33 -5.03
N GLU A 37 -10.48 -5.79 -3.82
CA GLU A 37 -11.17 -4.56 -3.45
C GLU A 37 -10.23 -3.58 -2.73
N CYS A 38 -8.96 -3.63 -3.09
CA CYS A 38 -7.89 -2.88 -2.43
C CYS A 38 -7.63 -1.56 -3.13
N PRO A 39 -7.73 -0.42 -2.41
CA PRO A 39 -7.40 0.87 -3.00
C PRO A 39 -5.95 0.96 -3.49
N LEU A 40 -5.01 0.31 -2.81
CA LEU A 40 -3.61 0.28 -3.24
C LEU A 40 -3.46 -0.42 -4.58
N GLN A 41 -4.10 -1.58 -4.76
CA GLN A 41 -4.10 -2.28 -6.05
C GLN A 41 -4.69 -1.41 -7.16
N ASN A 42 -5.84 -0.78 -6.89
CA ASN A 42 -6.52 0.05 -7.88
C ASN A 42 -5.66 1.24 -8.30
N GLN A 43 -5.04 1.91 -7.34
CA GLN A 43 -4.17 3.06 -7.62
C GLN A 43 -2.89 2.63 -8.34
N ALA A 44 -2.33 1.48 -7.96
CA ALA A 44 -1.14 0.96 -8.63
C ALA A 44 -1.40 0.65 -10.10
N MET A 45 -2.57 0.08 -10.41
CA MET A 45 -2.95 -0.19 -11.80
C MET A 45 -3.21 1.09 -12.60
N SER A 46 -3.76 2.12 -11.96
CA SER A 46 -4.12 3.37 -12.64
C SER A 46 -2.93 4.32 -12.80
N ASN A 47 -2.07 4.41 -11.81
CA ASN A 47 -1.05 5.46 -11.74
C ASN A 47 0.36 4.94 -11.44
N GLY A 48 0.52 3.66 -11.19
CA GLY A 48 1.81 3.07 -10.82
C GLY A 48 2.60 2.55 -12.00
N ARG A 49 3.83 2.12 -11.72
CA ARG A 49 4.68 1.45 -12.71
C ARG A 49 4.28 -0.01 -12.84
N GLY A 50 4.44 -0.57 -14.03
CA GLY A 50 4.19 -2.00 -14.27
C GLY A 50 5.29 -2.91 -13.72
N GLU A 51 6.47 -2.36 -13.43
CA GLU A 51 7.61 -3.13 -12.96
C GLU A 51 8.25 -2.46 -11.75
N SER A 52 8.84 -3.27 -10.88
CA SER A 52 9.57 -2.78 -9.71
C SER A 52 11.01 -2.44 -10.09
N ARG A 53 11.48 -1.27 -9.62
CA ARG A 53 12.89 -0.88 -9.74
C ARG A 53 13.69 -1.23 -8.47
N PHE A 54 13.02 -1.76 -7.45
CA PHE A 54 13.64 -2.08 -6.17
C PHE A 54 14.35 -3.41 -6.25
N GLU A 55 15.65 -3.42 -5.93
CA GLU A 55 16.50 -4.61 -5.99
C GLU A 55 16.77 -5.21 -4.62
N GLY A 56 16.36 -4.53 -3.55
CA GLY A 56 16.57 -4.99 -2.19
C GLY A 56 15.53 -6.01 -1.73
N VAL A 57 15.72 -6.49 -0.51
CA VAL A 57 14.80 -7.41 0.15
C VAL A 57 13.74 -6.58 0.88
N LYS A 58 12.47 -6.98 0.74
CA LYS A 58 11.37 -6.31 1.44
C LYS A 58 11.48 -6.51 2.94
N ARG A 59 11.00 -5.51 3.72
CA ARG A 59 10.94 -5.63 5.18
C ARG A 59 10.11 -6.83 5.57
N THR A 60 10.51 -7.48 6.65
CA THR A 60 9.74 -8.57 7.23
C THR A 60 9.46 -8.29 8.70
N PHE A 61 8.31 -8.69 9.15
CA PHE A 61 7.88 -8.61 10.54
C PHE A 61 7.27 -9.94 10.94
N PRO A 62 7.23 -10.26 12.25
CA PRO A 62 6.41 -11.39 12.70
C PRO A 62 4.96 -11.15 12.29
N LYS A 63 4.31 -12.15 11.70
CA LYS A 63 2.95 -12.01 11.22
C LYS A 63 2.16 -13.30 11.38
N PRO A 64 0.85 -13.15 11.67
CA PRO A 64 0.21 -11.96 12.17
C PRO A 64 0.47 -11.76 13.66
N ILE A 65 0.25 -10.56 14.18
CA ILE A 65 0.25 -10.32 15.62
C ILE A 65 -1.17 -10.15 16.14
N ASN A 66 -1.43 -10.75 17.30
CA ASN A 66 -2.72 -10.55 17.99
C ASN A 66 -2.69 -9.24 18.75
N ILE A 67 -3.57 -8.32 18.39
CA ILE A 67 -3.80 -7.10 19.18
C ILE A 67 -4.84 -7.36 20.24
N SER A 68 -5.85 -8.18 19.90
CA SER A 68 -6.90 -8.58 20.81
C SER A 68 -7.42 -9.96 20.42
N ALA A 69 -8.39 -10.49 21.16
CA ALA A 69 -9.01 -11.77 20.83
C ALA A 69 -9.69 -11.78 19.46
N GLN A 70 -10.01 -10.60 18.92
CA GLN A 70 -10.76 -10.47 17.67
C GLN A 70 -10.01 -9.74 16.56
N VAL A 71 -8.83 -9.20 16.85
CA VAL A 71 -8.09 -8.40 15.87
C VAL A 71 -6.68 -8.91 15.69
N LEU A 72 -6.36 -9.28 14.45
CA LEU A 72 -5.01 -9.64 14.03
C LEU A 72 -4.47 -8.49 13.17
N LEU A 73 -3.23 -8.13 13.38
CA LEU A 73 -2.55 -7.12 12.58
C LEU A 73 -1.39 -7.74 11.78
N ASP A 74 -1.40 -7.52 10.48
CA ASP A 74 -0.27 -7.83 9.62
C ASP A 74 0.45 -6.52 9.28
N ARG A 75 1.59 -6.31 9.94
CA ARG A 75 2.35 -5.07 9.77
C ARG A 75 2.97 -4.91 8.40
N GLU A 76 3.20 -6.01 7.70
CA GLU A 76 3.76 -5.94 6.35
C GLU A 76 2.73 -5.43 5.34
N ARG A 77 1.46 -5.80 5.52
CA ARG A 77 0.37 -5.38 4.64
C ARG A 77 -0.16 -4.00 4.98
N CYS A 78 0.09 -3.53 6.19
CA CYS A 78 -0.42 -2.24 6.66
C CYS A 78 0.25 -1.07 5.93
N VAL A 79 -0.54 -0.16 5.36
CA VAL A 79 -0.05 1.04 4.69
C VAL A 79 -0.19 2.30 5.54
N LEU A 80 -0.50 2.13 6.83
CA LEU A 80 -0.60 3.22 7.81
C LEU A 80 -1.64 4.28 7.45
N CYS A 81 -2.74 3.88 6.85
CA CYS A 81 -3.80 4.82 6.46
C CYS A 81 -4.68 5.27 7.64
N ALA A 82 -4.54 4.63 8.81
CA ALA A 82 -5.25 4.96 10.04
C ALA A 82 -6.79 4.80 9.99
N ARG A 83 -7.33 4.17 8.97
CA ARG A 83 -8.79 3.98 8.88
C ARG A 83 -9.34 3.14 10.03
N CYS A 84 -8.64 2.07 10.37
CA CYS A 84 -9.04 1.19 11.49
C CYS A 84 -9.02 1.92 12.83
N THR A 85 -7.99 2.73 13.07
CA THR A 85 -7.87 3.47 14.34
C THR A 85 -8.90 4.57 14.47
N ARG A 86 -9.31 5.17 13.35
CA ARG A 86 -10.37 6.18 13.36
C ARG A 86 -11.76 5.58 13.52
N PHE A 87 -11.93 4.34 13.12
CA PHE A 87 -13.19 3.62 13.23
C PHE A 87 -13.45 3.12 14.65
N SER A 88 -12.44 2.56 15.31
CA SER A 88 -12.59 1.92 16.62
C SER A 88 -12.62 2.93 17.78
#